data_9edb6f7bac746d42fe8159f3a8ae6ed8
#
_entry.id   9edb6f7bac746d42fe8159f3a8ae6ed8
#
_cell.length_a   1.000
_cell.length_b   1.000
_cell.length_c   1.000
_cell.angle_alpha   90.00
_cell.angle_beta   90.00
_cell.angle_gamma   90.00
#
_symmetry.space_group_name_H-M   'P 1'
#
loop_
_entity.id
_entity.type
_entity.pdbx_description
1 polymer ?
#
loop_
_entity_poly.entity_id
_entity_poly.type
_entity_poly.pdbx_seq_one_letter_code
_entity_poly.pdbx_strand_id
1 'polypeptide(L)'
;MLEETQDREEIIERVAALDIGKCEVVSCVRLPGRGKTHRVQEVMTYRTMTRSLLQMVDRFSELGVTRVVMEATSDYWKSPFYLLEAAGFETWLVNAKDVKHLPGRPKTDKLDAVWLCKIAERQMIRPSFVPPPEIRVLRDLTRYRSDQVEVRTAEKQRVEKLLEDAQIKLSVVASDIFGVSGREMMWALVNGERDPKVLARFARGRLRAKLVDLQEAFTGRFDDHHAFLLSKMLARVERADADIAELEARIDAEITPFADAVARLDEIPGIGVTAASVIIAEIGLDMSRFPTAAHLCSWARFSPSVKESAGRKKGNGATGHGNRYLARVLGEAAVSAGKTDSFVGERYRRIARRRGKKKAIVAVGRSLLVIIWHLLQDPDAHYRDIGADFYDTHLSTGTKKHNYVRGLQGLGYKVTLEPVA
;
A
#
# COMPACT_ATOMS: atom_id res chain seq x y z
N MET A 1 -15.95 28.57 -30.68
CA MET A 1 -17.09 28.89 -29.83
C MET A 1 -16.54 29.08 -28.41
N LEU A 2 -16.77 30.27 -27.84
CA LEU A 2 -16.45 30.50 -26.41
C LEU A 2 -17.64 29.95 -25.63
N GLU A 3 -17.41 28.98 -24.74
CA GLU A 3 -18.41 28.49 -23.82
C GLU A 3 -18.46 29.42 -22.60
N GLU A 4 -19.62 29.99 -22.31
CA GLU A 4 -19.88 30.69 -21.06
C GLU A 4 -19.97 29.67 -19.92
N THR A 5 -18.90 29.55 -19.15
CA THR A 5 -18.92 28.85 -17.87
C THR A 5 -19.34 29.85 -16.78
N GLN A 6 -20.48 29.60 -16.13
CA GLN A 6 -20.82 30.27 -14.87
C GLN A 6 -19.93 29.78 -13.76
N ASP A 7 -18.74 30.34 -13.62
CA ASP A 7 -17.89 30.17 -12.46
C ASP A 7 -18.46 30.98 -11.28
N ARG A 8 -19.48 30.44 -10.60
CA ARG A 8 -19.79 30.90 -9.25
C ARG A 8 -18.76 30.29 -8.33
N GLU A 9 -17.85 31.10 -7.78
CA GLU A 9 -17.06 30.73 -6.61
C GLU A 9 -18.04 30.40 -5.46
N GLU A 10 -18.36 29.12 -5.29
CA GLU A 10 -19.11 28.65 -4.13
C GLU A 10 -18.22 28.70 -2.90
N ILE A 11 -18.38 29.74 -2.12
CA ILE A 11 -17.66 29.93 -0.86
C ILE A 11 -18.38 29.12 0.24
N ILE A 12 -17.62 28.33 1.01
CA ILE A 12 -18.15 27.69 2.22
C ILE A 12 -18.37 28.78 3.27
N GLU A 13 -19.62 29.03 3.62
CA GLU A 13 -19.99 30.16 4.49
C GLU A 13 -19.46 30.03 5.91
N ARG A 14 -19.46 28.81 6.48
CA ARG A 14 -19.10 28.52 7.88
C ARG A 14 -18.05 27.44 7.95
N VAL A 15 -16.81 27.85 7.98
CA VAL A 15 -15.65 26.97 7.88
C VAL A 15 -14.69 27.19 9.04
N ALA A 16 -14.11 26.12 9.55
CA ALA A 16 -12.97 26.18 10.47
C ALA A 16 -11.74 25.51 9.88
N ALA A 17 -10.58 25.92 10.31
CA ALA A 17 -9.32 25.26 10.02
C ALA A 17 -8.48 25.10 11.29
N LEU A 18 -7.73 24.00 11.35
CA LEU A 18 -6.88 23.64 12.46
C LEU A 18 -5.42 23.53 12.02
N ASP A 19 -4.55 24.23 12.70
CA ASP A 19 -3.12 23.96 12.73
C ASP A 19 -2.81 23.15 13.98
N ILE A 20 -2.23 21.93 13.80
CA ILE A 20 -2.16 20.93 14.86
C ILE A 20 -0.72 20.69 15.26
N GLY A 21 -0.39 21.08 16.50
CA GLY A 21 0.84 20.75 17.19
C GLY A 21 0.67 19.54 18.14
N LYS A 22 1.77 19.15 18.77
CA LYS A 22 1.76 18.06 19.77
C LYS A 22 0.98 18.42 21.04
N CYS A 23 1.10 19.67 21.52
CA CYS A 23 0.55 20.12 22.78
C CYS A 23 -0.69 21.00 22.63
N GLU A 24 -0.85 21.64 21.50
CA GLU A 24 -1.92 22.60 21.24
C GLU A 24 -2.42 22.54 19.79
N VAL A 25 -3.62 23.01 19.60
CA VAL A 25 -4.30 23.17 18.31
C VAL A 25 -4.68 24.63 18.19
N VAL A 26 -4.23 25.29 17.15
CA VAL A 26 -4.70 26.62 16.79
C VAL A 26 -5.86 26.50 15.80
N SER A 27 -7.00 27.00 16.17
CA SER A 27 -8.19 27.02 15.30
C SER A 27 -8.43 28.42 14.75
N CYS A 28 -8.86 28.47 13.49
CA CYS A 28 -9.42 29.66 12.89
C CYS A 28 -10.83 29.32 12.38
N VAL A 29 -11.84 30.09 12.80
CA VAL A 29 -13.21 30.00 12.29
C VAL A 29 -13.50 31.23 11.45
N ARG A 30 -14.15 31.04 10.30
CA ARG A 30 -14.61 32.14 9.42
C ARG A 30 -16.11 31.98 9.16
N LEU A 31 -16.83 33.07 9.38
CA LEU A 31 -18.30 33.14 9.33
C LEU A 31 -18.77 34.32 8.47
N PRO A 32 -20.01 34.30 7.98
CA PRO A 32 -20.61 35.47 7.35
C PRO A 32 -20.61 36.69 8.29
N GLY A 33 -20.23 37.85 7.79
CA GLY A 33 -20.32 39.12 8.46
C GLY A 33 -21.57 39.92 8.06
N ARG A 34 -21.60 41.18 8.45
CA ARG A 34 -22.68 42.10 8.04
C ARG A 34 -22.47 42.48 6.56
N GLY A 35 -23.31 41.96 5.66
CA GLY A 35 -23.25 42.16 4.21
C GLY A 35 -22.57 41.01 3.46
N LYS A 36 -22.76 40.91 2.13
CA LYS A 36 -22.39 39.77 1.28
C LYS A 36 -20.87 39.51 1.19
N THR A 37 -20.04 40.51 1.44
CA THR A 37 -18.58 40.44 1.24
C THR A 37 -17.77 40.46 2.52
N HIS A 38 -18.39 40.74 3.66
CA HIS A 38 -17.70 40.81 4.97
C HIS A 38 -17.62 39.45 5.63
N ARG A 39 -16.45 39.12 6.15
CA ARG A 39 -16.23 37.88 6.91
C ARG A 39 -15.79 38.19 8.33
N VAL A 40 -16.38 37.53 9.30
CA VAL A 40 -15.94 37.53 10.70
C VAL A 40 -14.99 36.38 10.91
N GLN A 41 -13.92 36.62 11.68
CA GLN A 41 -12.89 35.64 11.95
C GLN A 41 -12.63 35.57 13.45
N GLU A 42 -12.59 34.35 13.99
CA GLU A 42 -12.19 34.03 15.36
C GLU A 42 -10.98 33.10 15.32
N VAL A 43 -9.94 33.40 16.10
CA VAL A 43 -8.77 32.53 16.26
C VAL A 43 -8.62 32.19 17.74
N MET A 44 -8.60 30.90 18.05
CA MET A 44 -8.47 30.38 19.41
C MET A 44 -7.40 29.27 19.46
N THR A 45 -6.80 29.10 20.62
CA THR A 45 -5.85 28.01 20.89
C THR A 45 -6.44 27.07 21.93
N TYR A 46 -6.39 25.79 21.65
CA TYR A 46 -6.88 24.71 22.52
C TYR A 46 -5.72 23.77 22.83
N ARG A 47 -5.73 23.18 24.04
CA ARG A 47 -4.78 22.10 24.36
C ARG A 47 -5.24 20.81 23.65
N THR A 48 -4.28 19.92 23.30
CA THR A 48 -4.58 18.63 22.66
C THR A 48 -5.23 17.60 23.61
N MET A 49 -5.54 18.00 24.85
CA MET A 49 -6.26 17.17 25.81
C MET A 49 -7.74 17.04 25.44
N THR A 50 -8.32 15.85 25.60
CA THR A 50 -9.70 15.53 25.18
C THR A 50 -10.72 16.56 25.64
N ARG A 51 -10.69 16.98 26.93
CA ARG A 51 -11.61 18.01 27.47
C ARG A 51 -11.54 19.32 26.67
N SER A 52 -10.34 19.76 26.32
CA SER A 52 -10.14 21.01 25.58
C SER A 52 -10.57 20.88 24.12
N LEU A 53 -10.35 19.71 23.52
CA LEU A 53 -10.83 19.41 22.16
C LEU A 53 -12.37 19.32 22.11
N LEU A 54 -13.03 18.79 23.15
CA LEU A 54 -14.49 18.80 23.24
C LEU A 54 -15.04 20.23 23.37
N GLN A 55 -14.38 21.09 24.15
CA GLN A 55 -14.74 22.51 24.18
C GLN A 55 -14.62 23.19 22.81
N MET A 56 -13.63 22.81 22.02
CA MET A 56 -13.49 23.26 20.63
C MET A 56 -14.65 22.78 19.77
N VAL A 57 -15.04 21.50 19.89
CA VAL A 57 -16.19 20.91 19.20
C VAL A 57 -17.48 21.64 19.54
N ASP A 58 -17.74 21.87 20.84
CA ASP A 58 -18.90 22.61 21.32
C ASP A 58 -18.93 24.03 20.73
N ARG A 59 -17.78 24.71 20.76
CA ARG A 59 -17.66 26.06 20.19
C ARG A 59 -17.96 26.10 18.70
N PHE A 60 -17.50 25.12 17.94
CA PHE A 60 -17.78 25.02 16.51
C PHE A 60 -19.27 24.74 16.24
N SER A 61 -19.90 23.94 17.08
CA SER A 61 -21.35 23.69 17.03
C SER A 61 -22.17 24.96 17.29
N GLU A 62 -21.81 25.75 18.34
CA GLU A 62 -22.43 27.04 18.66
C GLU A 62 -22.33 28.03 17.47
N LEU A 63 -21.17 28.04 16.80
CA LEU A 63 -20.91 28.91 15.65
C LEU A 63 -21.54 28.41 14.36
N GLY A 64 -22.12 27.20 14.38
CA GLY A 64 -22.76 26.56 13.23
C GLY A 64 -21.73 26.24 12.10
N VAL A 65 -20.50 25.91 12.46
CA VAL A 65 -19.48 25.46 11.49
C VAL A 65 -19.99 24.23 10.75
N THR A 66 -19.83 24.18 9.44
CA THR A 66 -20.25 23.04 8.62
C THR A 66 -19.06 22.17 8.21
N ARG A 67 -17.92 22.79 7.90
CA ARG A 67 -16.70 22.09 7.47
C ARG A 67 -15.50 22.46 8.34
N VAL A 68 -14.73 21.45 8.75
CA VAL A 68 -13.48 21.64 9.48
C VAL A 68 -12.33 21.03 8.67
N VAL A 69 -11.28 21.80 8.43
CA VAL A 69 -10.11 21.39 7.65
C VAL A 69 -8.88 21.37 8.53
N MET A 70 -8.04 20.34 8.41
CA MET A 70 -6.79 20.24 9.15
C MET A 70 -5.65 19.65 8.30
N GLU A 71 -4.42 20.12 8.53
CA GLU A 71 -3.23 19.60 7.87
C GLU A 71 -2.77 18.28 8.51
N ALA A 72 -2.37 17.29 7.69
CA ALA A 72 -1.84 16.01 8.16
C ALA A 72 -0.43 16.20 8.75
N THR A 73 -0.34 16.42 10.06
CA THR A 73 0.91 16.56 10.81
C THR A 73 1.10 15.33 11.69
N SER A 74 2.06 14.46 11.33
CA SER A 74 2.30 13.18 12.04
C SER A 74 0.99 12.42 12.29
N ASP A 75 0.80 11.86 13.49
CA ASP A 75 -0.46 11.23 13.95
C ASP A 75 -1.33 12.15 14.82
N TYR A 76 -0.91 13.39 15.04
CA TYR A 76 -1.61 14.33 15.94
C TYR A 76 -3.00 14.73 15.44
N TRP A 77 -3.26 14.63 14.14
CA TRP A 77 -4.53 14.94 13.52
C TRP A 77 -5.65 13.95 13.91
N LYS A 78 -5.30 12.72 14.32
CA LYS A 78 -6.30 11.65 14.57
C LYS A 78 -7.30 12.03 15.66
N SER A 79 -6.83 12.53 16.79
CA SER A 79 -7.69 12.87 17.93
C SER A 79 -8.71 13.96 17.60
N PRO A 80 -8.31 15.16 17.12
CA PRO A 80 -9.29 16.18 16.74
C PRO A 80 -10.18 15.73 15.57
N PHE A 81 -9.64 15.02 14.59
CA PHE A 81 -10.42 14.52 13.45
C PHE A 81 -11.56 13.60 13.89
N TYR A 82 -11.27 12.62 14.75
CA TYR A 82 -12.26 11.63 15.17
C TYR A 82 -13.34 12.24 16.06
N LEU A 83 -13.00 13.22 16.90
CA LEU A 83 -13.98 13.94 17.72
C LEU A 83 -14.92 14.80 16.85
N LEU A 84 -14.39 15.50 15.87
CA LEU A 84 -15.17 16.32 14.95
C LEU A 84 -16.06 15.46 14.04
N GLU A 85 -15.54 14.37 13.51
CA GLU A 85 -16.31 13.43 12.71
C GLU A 85 -17.46 12.81 13.52
N ALA A 86 -17.20 12.37 14.76
CA ALA A 86 -18.21 11.84 15.66
C ALA A 86 -19.30 12.85 16.02
N ALA A 87 -18.95 14.15 16.03
CA ALA A 87 -19.90 15.24 16.23
C ALA A 87 -20.65 15.65 14.95
N GLY A 88 -20.42 14.99 13.81
CA GLY A 88 -21.13 15.19 12.55
C GLY A 88 -20.60 16.32 11.67
N PHE A 89 -19.42 16.86 11.93
CA PHE A 89 -18.83 17.86 11.05
C PHE A 89 -18.29 17.22 9.77
N GLU A 90 -18.39 17.93 8.66
CA GLU A 90 -17.66 17.58 7.44
C GLU A 90 -16.16 17.85 7.67
N THR A 91 -15.41 16.82 8.04
CA THR A 91 -14.01 16.93 8.47
C THR A 91 -13.07 16.52 7.36
N TRP A 92 -12.18 17.43 6.96
CA TRP A 92 -11.21 17.24 5.89
C TRP A 92 -9.80 17.21 6.46
N LEU A 93 -9.08 16.12 6.19
CA LEU A 93 -7.65 16.05 6.36
C LEU A 93 -6.99 16.40 5.03
N VAL A 94 -6.04 17.35 5.01
CA VAL A 94 -5.37 17.78 3.78
C VAL A 94 -3.88 17.49 3.84
N ASN A 95 -3.29 17.22 2.67
CA ASN A 95 -1.87 16.91 2.58
C ASN A 95 -1.04 18.19 2.68
N ALA A 96 -0.05 18.19 3.58
CA ALA A 96 0.89 19.30 3.78
C ALA A 96 1.59 19.77 2.48
N LYS A 97 1.85 18.87 1.53
CA LYS A 97 2.47 19.22 0.24
C LYS A 97 1.53 20.06 -0.64
N ASP A 98 0.26 19.70 -0.69
CA ASP A 98 -0.71 20.41 -1.53
C ASP A 98 -0.94 21.81 -0.96
N VAL A 99 -0.96 21.93 0.37
CA VAL A 99 -1.07 23.20 1.09
C VAL A 99 0.18 24.08 0.89
N LYS A 100 1.40 23.51 0.93
CA LYS A 100 2.67 24.25 0.77
C LYS A 100 2.93 24.83 -0.62
N HIS A 101 2.29 24.29 -1.63
CA HIS A 101 2.47 24.75 -3.03
C HIS A 101 1.63 25.97 -3.40
N LEU A 102 0.70 26.36 -2.53
CA LEU A 102 -0.11 27.56 -2.77
C LEU A 102 0.64 28.81 -2.32
N PRO A 103 0.65 29.89 -3.13
CA PRO A 103 1.38 31.12 -2.79
C PRO A 103 0.75 31.87 -1.63
N GLY A 104 1.56 32.64 -0.90
CA GLY A 104 1.10 33.55 0.16
C GLY A 104 0.98 32.93 1.56
N ARG A 105 1.60 31.78 1.82
CA ARG A 105 1.62 31.15 3.15
C ARG A 105 2.51 31.94 4.13
N PRO A 106 1.95 32.41 5.26
CA PRO A 106 2.71 33.01 6.37
C PRO A 106 3.49 31.93 7.13
N LYS A 107 4.33 32.36 8.12
CA LYS A 107 5.22 31.45 8.86
C LYS A 107 4.95 31.39 10.38
N THR A 108 3.71 31.57 10.81
CA THR A 108 3.33 31.42 12.23
C THR A 108 2.05 30.57 12.35
N ASP A 109 1.94 29.76 13.39
CA ASP A 109 0.83 28.82 13.59
C ASP A 109 -0.55 29.51 13.52
N LYS A 110 -0.71 30.70 14.10
CA LYS A 110 -1.95 31.49 14.01
C LYS A 110 -2.25 31.92 12.57
N LEU A 111 -1.25 32.37 11.84
CA LEU A 111 -1.40 32.79 10.45
C LEU A 111 -1.55 31.58 9.52
N ASP A 112 -0.95 30.44 9.86
CA ASP A 112 -1.11 29.19 9.12
C ASP A 112 -2.56 28.66 9.23
N ALA A 113 -3.16 28.67 10.45
CA ALA A 113 -4.58 28.32 10.63
C ALA A 113 -5.52 29.28 9.88
N VAL A 114 -5.25 30.60 9.93
CA VAL A 114 -6.03 31.62 9.19
C VAL A 114 -5.92 31.38 7.68
N TRP A 115 -4.73 31.14 7.20
CA TRP A 115 -4.49 30.92 5.76
C TRP A 115 -5.15 29.62 5.27
N LEU A 116 -5.01 28.52 6.03
CA LEU A 116 -5.67 27.26 5.76
C LEU A 116 -7.19 27.43 5.71
N CYS A 117 -7.76 28.22 6.62
CA CYS A 117 -9.17 28.53 6.66
C CYS A 117 -9.64 29.29 5.40
N LYS A 118 -8.85 30.27 4.91
CA LYS A 118 -9.15 31.05 3.71
C LYS A 118 -9.14 30.19 2.44
N ILE A 119 -8.19 29.26 2.30
CA ILE A 119 -8.15 28.37 1.12
C ILE A 119 -9.21 27.28 1.20
N ALA A 120 -9.57 26.82 2.39
CA ALA A 120 -10.67 25.90 2.64
C ALA A 120 -12.03 26.52 2.28
N GLU A 121 -12.24 27.78 2.71
CA GLU A 121 -13.41 28.59 2.38
C GLU A 121 -13.66 28.68 0.86
N ARG A 122 -12.58 28.85 0.08
CA ARG A 122 -12.61 28.97 -1.40
C ARG A 122 -12.51 27.64 -2.14
N GLN A 123 -12.58 26.53 -1.43
CA GLN A 123 -12.49 25.17 -2.00
C GLN A 123 -11.22 24.91 -2.85
N MET A 124 -10.12 25.60 -2.55
CA MET A 124 -8.84 25.49 -3.28
C MET A 124 -8.03 24.24 -2.93
N ILE A 125 -8.50 23.42 -2.00
CA ILE A 125 -7.83 22.21 -1.49
C ILE A 125 -8.75 21.02 -1.58
N ARG A 126 -8.15 19.81 -1.65
CA ARG A 126 -8.86 18.55 -1.71
C ARG A 126 -8.61 17.72 -0.46
N PRO A 127 -9.62 17.01 0.07
CA PRO A 127 -9.43 16.13 1.21
C PRO A 127 -8.56 14.92 0.85
N SER A 128 -7.72 14.52 1.79
CA SER A 128 -7.08 13.22 1.80
C SER A 128 -8.10 12.14 2.18
N PHE A 129 -7.91 10.93 1.69
CA PHE A 129 -8.75 9.81 2.08
C PHE A 129 -8.46 9.38 3.52
N VAL A 130 -9.44 9.53 4.39
CA VAL A 130 -9.47 8.93 5.74
C VAL A 130 -10.58 7.88 5.71
N PRO A 131 -10.30 6.61 6.00
CA PRO A 131 -11.32 5.57 5.96
C PRO A 131 -12.33 5.74 7.08
N PRO A 132 -13.56 5.20 6.93
CA PRO A 132 -14.56 5.20 7.98
C PRO A 132 -14.12 4.33 9.17
N PRO A 133 -14.75 4.49 10.37
CA PRO A 133 -14.30 3.86 11.61
C PRO A 133 -14.10 2.35 11.53
N GLU A 134 -15.01 1.62 10.90
CA GLU A 134 -14.96 0.16 10.72
C GLU A 134 -13.76 -0.31 9.89
N ILE A 135 -13.38 0.48 8.88
CA ILE A 135 -12.19 0.20 8.05
C ILE A 135 -10.89 0.60 8.78
N ARG A 136 -10.94 1.55 9.73
CA ARG A 136 -9.72 1.95 10.47
C ARG A 136 -9.18 0.83 11.33
N VAL A 137 -10.06 0.10 12.02
CA VAL A 137 -9.67 -1.06 12.85
C VAL A 137 -8.97 -2.10 11.98
N LEU A 138 -9.60 -2.47 10.86
CA LEU A 138 -9.02 -3.40 9.91
C LEU A 138 -7.67 -2.89 9.35
N ARG A 139 -7.57 -1.59 9.05
CA ARG A 139 -6.33 -0.97 8.56
C ARG A 139 -5.20 -1.05 9.59
N ASP A 140 -5.47 -0.77 10.84
CA ASP A 140 -4.46 -0.81 11.89
C ASP A 140 -3.95 -2.25 12.08
N LEU A 141 -4.84 -3.24 12.07
CA LEU A 141 -4.49 -4.66 12.18
C LEU A 141 -3.67 -5.15 10.98
N THR A 142 -4.12 -4.87 9.75
CA THR A 142 -3.41 -5.33 8.53
C THR A 142 -2.04 -4.68 8.39
N ARG A 143 -1.90 -3.41 8.77
CA ARG A 143 -0.61 -2.71 8.79
C ARG A 143 0.33 -3.28 9.83
N TYR A 144 -0.15 -3.48 11.06
CA TYR A 144 0.66 -4.05 12.13
C TYR A 144 1.10 -5.48 11.79
N ARG A 145 0.19 -6.30 11.19
CA ARG A 145 0.56 -7.62 10.66
C ARG A 145 1.67 -7.52 9.61
N SER A 146 1.57 -6.57 8.69
CA SER A 146 2.60 -6.35 7.65
C SER A 146 3.95 -5.98 8.27
N ASP A 147 3.95 -5.11 9.29
CA ASP A 147 5.16 -4.71 10.00
C ASP A 147 5.76 -5.91 10.78
N GLN A 148 4.94 -6.78 11.39
CA GLN A 148 5.41 -8.02 12.04
C GLN A 148 6.03 -9.01 11.04
N VAL A 149 5.48 -9.13 9.83
CA VAL A 149 6.09 -9.94 8.75
C VAL A 149 7.46 -9.38 8.34
N GLU A 150 7.63 -8.05 8.30
CA GLU A 150 8.93 -7.43 8.04
C GLU A 150 9.94 -7.71 9.16
N VAL A 151 9.52 -7.58 10.43
CA VAL A 151 10.35 -7.89 11.60
C VAL A 151 10.80 -9.36 11.57
N ARG A 152 9.87 -10.29 11.33
CA ARG A 152 10.16 -11.72 11.19
C ARG A 152 11.17 -11.99 10.07
N THR A 153 10.97 -11.38 8.91
CA THR A 153 11.85 -11.56 7.75
C THR A 153 13.26 -11.04 8.03
N ALA A 154 13.37 -9.89 8.67
CA ALA A 154 14.66 -9.33 9.07
C ALA A 154 15.39 -10.24 10.07
N GLU A 155 14.66 -10.86 11.01
CA GLU A 155 15.26 -11.78 11.98
C GLU A 155 15.70 -13.09 11.32
N LYS A 156 14.90 -13.64 10.40
CA LYS A 156 15.29 -14.80 9.58
C LYS A 156 16.60 -14.54 8.79
N GLN A 157 16.73 -13.37 8.21
CA GLN A 157 17.97 -12.98 7.50
C GLN A 157 19.18 -12.86 8.45
N ARG A 158 18.95 -12.45 9.73
CA ARG A 158 20.04 -12.44 10.74
C ARG A 158 20.47 -13.86 11.10
N VAL A 159 19.52 -14.79 11.25
CA VAL A 159 19.84 -16.22 11.47
C VAL A 159 20.70 -16.76 10.33
N GLU A 160 20.32 -16.52 9.06
CA GLU A 160 21.12 -16.98 7.92
C GLU A 160 22.55 -16.42 7.94
N LYS A 161 22.71 -15.13 8.26
CA LYS A 161 24.03 -14.50 8.39
C LYS A 161 24.86 -15.09 9.55
N LEU A 162 24.22 -15.39 10.66
CA LEU A 162 24.88 -15.99 11.81
C LEU A 162 25.35 -17.41 11.50
N LEU A 163 24.51 -18.22 10.83
CA LEU A 163 24.90 -19.56 10.38
C LEU A 163 26.03 -19.50 9.36
N GLU A 164 26.00 -18.51 8.45
CA GLU A 164 27.06 -18.30 7.47
C GLU A 164 28.40 -17.94 8.14
N ASP A 165 28.38 -17.09 9.18
CA ASP A 165 29.57 -16.73 9.98
C ASP A 165 30.12 -17.97 10.72
N ALA A 166 29.26 -18.82 11.25
CA ALA A 166 29.62 -20.09 11.87
C ALA A 166 30.04 -21.19 10.86
N GLN A 167 30.06 -20.88 9.55
CA GLN A 167 30.33 -21.83 8.45
C GLN A 167 29.29 -22.98 8.36
N ILE A 168 28.07 -22.78 8.87
CA ILE A 168 26.96 -23.72 8.75
C ILE A 168 26.17 -23.39 7.47
N LYS A 169 26.19 -24.28 6.50
CA LYS A 169 25.64 -24.07 5.16
C LYS A 169 24.24 -24.64 4.97
N LEU A 170 23.39 -24.59 6.00
CA LEU A 170 22.07 -25.22 5.99
C LEU A 170 21.18 -24.73 4.85
N SER A 171 21.21 -23.43 4.50
CA SER A 171 20.42 -22.83 3.41
C SER A 171 20.84 -23.27 2.01
N VAL A 172 22.03 -23.85 1.84
CA VAL A 172 22.48 -24.45 0.56
C VAL A 172 21.75 -25.77 0.29
N VAL A 173 21.44 -26.53 1.36
CA VAL A 173 20.83 -27.86 1.25
C VAL A 173 19.32 -27.79 1.40
N ALA A 174 18.83 -27.03 2.38
CA ALA A 174 17.42 -26.85 2.69
C ALA A 174 16.87 -25.57 2.02
N SER A 175 15.84 -25.68 1.22
CA SER A 175 15.17 -24.53 0.59
C SER A 175 14.45 -23.61 1.60
N ASP A 176 14.06 -24.14 2.75
CA ASP A 176 13.51 -23.40 3.88
C ASP A 176 14.10 -23.95 5.18
N ILE A 177 15.01 -23.18 5.77
CA ILE A 177 15.66 -23.52 7.04
C ILE A 177 14.76 -23.26 8.27
N PHE A 178 13.64 -22.56 8.08
CA PHE A 178 12.66 -22.28 9.14
C PHE A 178 11.45 -23.23 9.11
N GLY A 179 11.46 -24.22 8.22
CA GLY A 179 10.53 -25.34 8.26
C GLY A 179 10.82 -26.28 9.45
N VAL A 180 9.97 -27.29 9.64
CA VAL A 180 10.05 -28.20 10.81
C VAL A 180 11.45 -28.76 11.04
N SER A 181 12.06 -29.37 10.02
CA SER A 181 13.40 -29.97 10.14
C SER A 181 14.49 -28.95 10.46
N GLY A 182 14.49 -27.82 9.76
CA GLY A 182 15.51 -26.78 9.98
C GLY A 182 15.44 -26.15 11.37
N ARG A 183 14.23 -25.91 11.88
CA ARG A 183 14.03 -25.40 13.26
C ARG A 183 14.52 -26.41 14.29
N GLU A 184 14.20 -27.69 14.15
CA GLU A 184 14.67 -28.76 15.04
C GLU A 184 16.21 -28.85 15.03
N MET A 185 16.84 -28.78 13.85
CA MET A 185 18.30 -28.76 13.70
C MET A 185 18.94 -27.53 14.37
N MET A 186 18.38 -26.34 14.18
CA MET A 186 18.89 -25.10 14.76
C MET A 186 18.71 -25.10 16.30
N TRP A 187 17.59 -25.60 16.82
CA TRP A 187 17.41 -25.74 18.26
C TRP A 187 18.32 -26.81 18.86
N ALA A 188 18.63 -27.92 18.13
CA ALA A 188 19.62 -28.89 18.55
C ALA A 188 21.03 -28.25 18.65
N LEU A 189 21.43 -27.40 17.71
CA LEU A 189 22.67 -26.61 17.80
C LEU A 189 22.68 -25.69 19.03
N VAL A 190 21.58 -25.02 19.33
CA VAL A 190 21.43 -24.15 20.52
C VAL A 190 21.60 -24.99 21.80
N ASN A 191 21.05 -26.21 21.81
CA ASN A 191 21.09 -27.11 22.95
C ASN A 191 22.42 -27.89 23.11
N GLY A 192 23.43 -27.53 22.31
CA GLY A 192 24.78 -28.09 22.47
C GLY A 192 25.11 -29.27 21.55
N GLU A 193 24.20 -29.71 20.68
CA GLU A 193 24.52 -30.76 19.70
C GLU A 193 25.50 -30.19 18.63
N ARG A 194 26.58 -30.95 18.39
CA ARG A 194 27.63 -30.58 17.44
C ARG A 194 27.95 -31.69 16.43
N ASP A 195 27.43 -32.91 16.66
CA ASP A 195 27.66 -34.02 15.72
C ASP A 195 26.81 -33.83 14.46
N PRO A 196 27.43 -33.59 13.28
CA PRO A 196 26.69 -33.42 12.01
C PRO A 196 25.80 -34.60 11.65
N LYS A 197 26.17 -35.82 12.08
CA LYS A 197 25.37 -37.02 11.85
C LYS A 197 24.09 -37.02 12.66
N VAL A 198 24.16 -36.55 13.93
CA VAL A 198 22.98 -36.40 14.78
C VAL A 198 22.07 -35.30 14.29
N LEU A 199 22.63 -34.14 13.95
CA LEU A 199 21.89 -33.00 13.40
C LEU A 199 21.16 -33.38 12.10
N ALA A 200 21.80 -34.11 11.19
CA ALA A 200 21.18 -34.54 9.95
C ALA A 200 19.98 -35.51 10.16
N ARG A 201 19.90 -36.23 11.27
CA ARG A 201 18.77 -37.14 11.58
C ARG A 201 17.45 -36.42 11.82
N PHE A 202 17.47 -35.12 12.13
CA PHE A 202 16.24 -34.30 12.22
C PHE A 202 15.59 -34.03 10.86
N ALA A 203 16.21 -34.47 9.75
CA ALA A 203 15.64 -34.36 8.41
C ALA A 203 14.34 -35.15 8.25
N ARG A 204 13.28 -34.46 7.74
CA ARG A 204 11.98 -35.05 7.46
C ARG A 204 11.62 -34.90 5.98
N GLY A 205 10.74 -35.77 5.50
CA GLY A 205 10.23 -35.73 4.14
C GLY A 205 11.34 -35.76 3.10
N ARG A 206 11.30 -34.84 2.13
CA ARG A 206 12.27 -34.76 1.02
C ARG A 206 13.71 -34.50 1.46
N LEU A 207 13.89 -33.90 2.63
CA LEU A 207 15.23 -33.58 3.16
C LEU A 207 16.00 -34.85 3.57
N ARG A 208 15.31 -35.97 3.84
CA ARG A 208 15.95 -37.26 4.15
C ARG A 208 16.84 -37.80 3.01
N ALA A 209 16.53 -37.43 1.77
CA ALA A 209 17.36 -37.84 0.62
C ALA A 209 18.70 -37.09 0.56
N LYS A 210 18.88 -36.05 1.41
CA LYS A 210 20.05 -35.18 1.42
C LYS A 210 20.88 -35.30 2.71
N LEU A 211 20.87 -36.47 3.37
CA LEU A 211 21.55 -36.65 4.65
C LEU A 211 23.06 -36.40 4.59
N VAL A 212 23.71 -36.80 3.48
CA VAL A 212 25.16 -36.59 3.30
C VAL A 212 25.46 -35.08 3.15
N ASP A 213 24.71 -34.37 2.32
CA ASP A 213 24.86 -32.94 2.13
C ASP A 213 24.59 -32.16 3.42
N LEU A 214 23.61 -32.62 4.25
CA LEU A 214 23.32 -32.03 5.56
C LEU A 214 24.49 -32.23 6.55
N GLN A 215 25.10 -33.42 6.58
CA GLN A 215 26.28 -33.66 7.43
C GLN A 215 27.41 -32.72 7.05
N GLU A 216 27.66 -32.54 5.76
CA GLU A 216 28.65 -31.58 5.28
C GLU A 216 28.27 -30.15 5.65
N ALA A 217 27.01 -29.75 5.47
CA ALA A 217 26.50 -28.41 5.78
C ALA A 217 26.66 -28.05 7.28
N PHE A 218 26.65 -29.03 8.17
CA PHE A 218 26.85 -28.83 9.61
C PHE A 218 28.32 -28.92 10.06
N THR A 219 29.24 -29.13 9.12
CA THR A 219 30.67 -29.13 9.41
C THR A 219 31.18 -27.68 9.41
N GLY A 220 31.20 -27.05 10.58
CA GLY A 220 31.55 -25.63 10.73
C GLY A 220 32.12 -25.31 12.12
N ARG A 221 32.24 -24.03 12.45
CA ARG A 221 32.76 -23.51 13.73
C ARG A 221 31.66 -22.94 14.59
N PHE A 222 30.64 -23.72 14.89
CA PHE A 222 29.53 -23.27 15.73
C PHE A 222 29.91 -23.45 17.21
N ASP A 223 30.02 -22.34 17.93
CA ASP A 223 30.37 -22.27 19.34
C ASP A 223 29.23 -21.72 20.24
N ASP A 224 29.51 -21.53 21.53
CA ASP A 224 28.53 -21.07 22.52
C ASP A 224 28.06 -19.62 22.24
N HIS A 225 28.91 -18.77 21.64
CA HIS A 225 28.52 -17.44 21.24
C HIS A 225 27.44 -17.47 20.16
N HIS A 226 27.65 -18.31 19.13
CA HIS A 226 26.66 -18.53 18.07
C HIS A 226 25.37 -19.14 18.64
N ALA A 227 25.46 -20.11 19.56
CA ALA A 227 24.32 -20.72 20.21
C ALA A 227 23.48 -19.69 20.98
N PHE A 228 24.13 -18.82 21.75
CA PHE A 228 23.46 -17.74 22.47
C PHE A 228 22.69 -16.80 21.54
N LEU A 229 23.33 -16.30 20.47
CA LEU A 229 22.70 -15.40 19.52
C LEU A 229 21.57 -16.10 18.75
N LEU A 230 21.81 -17.33 18.28
CA LEU A 230 20.81 -18.11 17.55
C LEU A 230 19.56 -18.34 18.40
N SER A 231 19.72 -18.65 19.69
CA SER A 231 18.59 -18.84 20.62
C SER A 231 17.70 -17.59 20.70
N LYS A 232 18.30 -16.39 20.77
CA LYS A 232 17.56 -15.12 20.80
C LYS A 232 16.85 -14.82 19.48
N MET A 233 17.49 -15.10 18.36
CA MET A 233 16.92 -14.88 17.05
C MET A 233 15.76 -15.84 16.76
N LEU A 234 15.91 -17.13 17.07
CA LEU A 234 14.84 -18.13 16.91
C LEU A 234 13.63 -17.79 17.77
N ALA A 235 13.84 -17.46 19.05
CA ALA A 235 12.75 -17.03 19.94
C ALA A 235 11.98 -15.81 19.39
N ARG A 236 12.66 -14.84 18.76
CA ARG A 236 12.00 -13.70 18.11
C ARG A 236 11.21 -14.10 16.89
N VAL A 237 11.73 -15.02 16.05
CA VAL A 237 11.00 -15.56 14.90
C VAL A 237 9.74 -16.27 15.37
N GLU A 238 9.82 -17.12 16.40
CA GLU A 238 8.68 -17.84 16.96
C GLU A 238 7.64 -16.90 17.57
N ARG A 239 8.09 -15.86 18.28
CA ARG A 239 7.20 -14.83 18.81
C ARG A 239 6.48 -14.08 17.69
N ALA A 240 7.21 -13.67 16.64
CA ALA A 240 6.62 -13.00 15.51
C ALA A 240 5.63 -13.91 14.74
N ASP A 241 5.91 -15.20 14.62
CA ASP A 241 4.96 -16.16 14.02
C ASP A 241 3.66 -16.26 14.85
N ALA A 242 3.76 -16.30 16.19
CA ALA A 242 2.60 -16.32 17.09
C ALA A 242 1.79 -15.01 16.99
N ASP A 243 2.46 -13.86 17.05
CA ASP A 243 1.81 -12.53 16.93
C ASP A 243 1.11 -12.37 15.57
N ILE A 244 1.71 -12.86 14.49
CA ILE A 244 1.09 -12.83 13.14
C ILE A 244 -0.16 -13.71 13.12
N ALA A 245 -0.14 -14.92 13.69
CA ALA A 245 -1.29 -15.81 13.74
C ALA A 245 -2.45 -15.21 14.54
N GLU A 246 -2.17 -14.57 15.67
CA GLU A 246 -3.17 -13.86 16.48
C GLU A 246 -3.80 -12.68 15.71
N LEU A 247 -2.96 -11.89 15.01
CA LEU A 247 -3.43 -10.79 14.16
C LEU A 247 -4.27 -11.29 12.99
N GLU A 248 -3.90 -12.41 12.35
CA GLU A 248 -4.68 -13.02 11.27
C GLU A 248 -6.06 -13.43 11.76
N ALA A 249 -6.15 -14.11 12.91
CA ALA A 249 -7.43 -14.47 13.48
C ALA A 249 -8.32 -13.24 13.79
N ARG A 250 -7.72 -12.14 14.25
CA ARG A 250 -8.45 -10.89 14.50
C ARG A 250 -8.88 -10.21 13.19
N ILE A 251 -8.03 -10.21 12.17
CA ILE A 251 -8.36 -9.69 10.83
C ILE A 251 -9.51 -10.47 10.23
N ASP A 252 -9.52 -11.81 10.35
CA ASP A 252 -10.60 -12.67 9.85
C ASP A 252 -11.95 -12.35 10.52
N ALA A 253 -11.95 -12.02 11.80
CA ALA A 253 -13.16 -11.57 12.49
C ALA A 253 -13.63 -10.19 12.01
N GLU A 254 -12.73 -9.22 11.87
CA GLU A 254 -13.07 -7.85 11.46
C GLU A 254 -13.43 -7.74 9.97
N ILE A 255 -12.95 -8.63 9.10
CA ILE A 255 -13.25 -8.62 7.67
C ILE A 255 -14.59 -9.30 7.33
N THR A 256 -15.17 -10.06 8.25
CA THR A 256 -16.41 -10.82 8.03
C THR A 256 -17.56 -9.98 7.46
N PRO A 257 -17.82 -8.73 7.90
CA PRO A 257 -18.86 -7.90 7.30
C PRO A 257 -18.64 -7.55 5.82
N PHE A 258 -17.42 -7.75 5.32
CA PHE A 258 -17.00 -7.43 3.96
C PHE A 258 -16.68 -8.68 3.12
N ALA A 259 -17.12 -9.86 3.57
CA ALA A 259 -16.78 -11.16 2.98
C ALA A 259 -17.09 -11.23 1.47
N ASP A 260 -18.22 -10.66 1.03
CA ASP A 260 -18.60 -10.65 -0.40
C ASP A 260 -17.61 -9.83 -1.25
N ALA A 261 -17.15 -8.70 -0.74
CA ALA A 261 -16.14 -7.90 -1.43
C ALA A 261 -14.79 -8.62 -1.46
N VAL A 262 -14.41 -9.31 -0.38
CA VAL A 262 -13.21 -10.15 -0.33
C VAL A 262 -13.28 -11.26 -1.36
N ALA A 263 -14.41 -11.99 -1.44
CA ALA A 263 -14.61 -13.09 -2.39
C ALA A 263 -14.46 -12.62 -3.84
N ARG A 264 -15.05 -11.48 -4.19
CA ARG A 264 -14.93 -10.90 -5.55
C ARG A 264 -13.51 -10.45 -5.88
N LEU A 265 -12.76 -9.91 -4.91
CA LEU A 265 -11.36 -9.55 -5.11
C LEU A 265 -10.45 -10.78 -5.22
N ASP A 266 -10.77 -11.87 -4.53
CA ASP A 266 -10.03 -13.14 -4.59
C ASP A 266 -10.12 -13.83 -5.97
N GLU A 267 -11.16 -13.51 -6.77
CA GLU A 267 -11.28 -13.97 -8.16
C GLU A 267 -10.16 -13.44 -9.07
N ILE A 268 -9.48 -12.34 -8.66
CA ILE A 268 -8.45 -11.71 -9.48
C ILE A 268 -7.15 -12.52 -9.39
N PRO A 269 -6.55 -12.96 -10.50
CA PRO A 269 -5.30 -13.70 -10.47
C PRO A 269 -4.19 -12.95 -9.71
N GLY A 270 -3.68 -13.61 -8.66
CA GLY A 270 -2.62 -13.07 -7.81
C GLY A 270 -3.10 -12.32 -6.56
N ILE A 271 -4.39 -12.11 -6.40
CA ILE A 271 -4.99 -11.57 -5.17
C ILE A 271 -5.63 -12.75 -4.43
N GLY A 272 -5.22 -13.03 -3.21
CA GLY A 272 -5.87 -13.97 -2.30
C GLY A 272 -6.55 -13.22 -1.16
N VAL A 273 -7.25 -13.93 -0.27
CA VAL A 273 -8.02 -13.37 0.87
C VAL A 273 -7.22 -12.35 1.67
N THR A 274 -5.98 -12.68 2.04
CA THR A 274 -5.11 -11.75 2.79
C THR A 274 -4.83 -10.46 2.00
N ALA A 275 -4.57 -10.57 0.70
CA ALA A 275 -4.34 -9.40 -0.15
C ALA A 275 -5.60 -8.57 -0.31
N ALA A 276 -6.76 -9.20 -0.48
CA ALA A 276 -8.07 -8.54 -0.55
C ALA A 276 -8.36 -7.77 0.74
N SER A 277 -8.11 -8.37 1.92
CA SER A 277 -8.27 -7.71 3.22
C SER A 277 -7.41 -6.45 3.35
N VAL A 278 -6.14 -6.51 2.93
CA VAL A 278 -5.25 -5.33 2.92
C VAL A 278 -5.75 -4.27 1.94
N ILE A 279 -6.21 -4.66 0.75
CA ILE A 279 -6.74 -3.72 -0.25
C ILE A 279 -7.96 -3.00 0.30
N ILE A 280 -8.94 -3.73 0.85
CA ILE A 280 -10.15 -3.13 1.47
C ILE A 280 -9.76 -2.20 2.62
N ALA A 281 -8.82 -2.62 3.48
CA ALA A 281 -8.31 -1.79 4.56
C ALA A 281 -7.70 -0.47 4.08
N GLU A 282 -7.04 -0.47 2.92
CA GLU A 282 -6.32 0.70 2.42
C GLU A 282 -7.14 1.64 1.53
N ILE A 283 -8.13 1.14 0.81
CA ILE A 283 -8.94 1.97 -0.10
C ILE A 283 -10.40 2.11 0.32
N GLY A 284 -10.88 1.28 1.27
CA GLY A 284 -12.30 1.20 1.63
C GLY A 284 -13.13 0.53 0.55
N LEU A 285 -14.46 0.59 0.73
CA LEU A 285 -15.44 0.03 -0.21
C LEU A 285 -16.19 1.13 -0.97
N ASP A 286 -16.25 2.34 -0.42
CA ASP A 286 -16.94 3.47 -1.05
C ASP A 286 -16.11 4.06 -2.19
N MET A 287 -16.41 3.63 -3.41
CA MET A 287 -15.73 4.13 -4.62
C MET A 287 -16.20 5.52 -5.06
N SER A 288 -17.23 6.11 -4.46
CA SER A 288 -17.61 7.50 -4.71
C SER A 288 -16.47 8.48 -4.39
N ARG A 289 -15.59 8.08 -3.46
CA ARG A 289 -14.34 8.79 -3.12
C ARG A 289 -13.35 8.89 -4.27
N PHE A 290 -13.44 7.99 -5.22
CA PHE A 290 -12.59 7.92 -6.41
C PHE A 290 -13.50 7.93 -7.66
N PRO A 291 -13.89 9.09 -8.19
CA PRO A 291 -14.88 9.21 -9.25
C PRO A 291 -14.61 8.36 -10.50
N THR A 292 -13.36 7.98 -10.72
CA THR A 292 -12.97 7.02 -11.77
C THR A 292 -11.80 6.15 -11.30
N ALA A 293 -11.60 5.00 -11.91
CA ALA A 293 -10.43 4.15 -11.69
C ALA A 293 -9.10 4.90 -11.86
N ALA A 294 -9.07 5.93 -12.74
CA ALA A 294 -7.89 6.76 -12.93
C ALA A 294 -7.57 7.62 -11.70
N HIS A 295 -8.58 8.09 -10.97
CA HIS A 295 -8.40 8.82 -9.71
C HIS A 295 -7.80 7.90 -8.63
N LEU A 296 -8.31 6.67 -8.50
CA LEU A 296 -7.74 5.68 -7.59
C LEU A 296 -6.28 5.37 -7.93
N CYS A 297 -5.97 5.11 -9.21
CA CYS A 297 -4.59 4.86 -9.66
C CYS A 297 -3.66 6.04 -9.39
N SER A 298 -4.13 7.27 -9.57
CA SER A 298 -3.36 8.49 -9.31
C SER A 298 -3.11 8.68 -7.82
N TRP A 299 -4.15 8.50 -6.98
CA TRP A 299 -4.05 8.56 -5.53
C TRP A 299 -3.07 7.51 -4.99
N ALA A 300 -3.18 6.26 -5.45
CA ALA A 300 -2.29 5.16 -5.10
C ALA A 300 -0.86 5.31 -5.66
N ARG A 301 -0.59 6.33 -6.47
CA ARG A 301 0.69 6.58 -7.14
C ARG A 301 1.12 5.47 -8.12
N PHE A 302 0.18 4.77 -8.73
CA PHE A 302 0.42 3.83 -9.82
C PHE A 302 0.29 4.48 -11.21
N SER A 303 0.21 5.80 -11.26
CA SER A 303 0.25 6.60 -12.49
C SER A 303 1.59 7.35 -12.53
N PRO A 304 2.47 7.07 -13.52
CA PRO A 304 3.71 7.82 -13.69
C PRO A 304 3.41 9.31 -13.95
N SER A 305 4.15 10.18 -13.27
CA SER A 305 4.01 11.62 -13.51
C SER A 305 4.55 12.00 -14.89
N VAL A 306 3.80 12.80 -15.62
CA VAL A 306 4.26 13.44 -16.86
C VAL A 306 4.67 14.86 -16.52
N LYS A 307 5.95 15.17 -16.70
CA LYS A 307 6.46 16.54 -16.64
C LYS A 307 6.82 16.96 -18.08
N GLU A 308 6.13 17.94 -18.59
CA GLU A 308 6.36 18.49 -19.92
C GLU A 308 6.56 19.99 -19.84
N SER A 309 7.47 20.53 -20.62
CA SER A 309 7.72 21.95 -20.74
C SER A 309 8.12 22.24 -22.18
N ALA A 310 7.40 23.13 -22.85
CA ALA A 310 7.62 23.50 -24.26
C ALA A 310 7.69 22.27 -25.21
N GLY A 311 6.75 21.31 -25.07
CA GLY A 311 6.68 20.11 -25.90
C GLY A 311 7.74 19.04 -25.58
N ARG A 312 8.63 19.27 -24.60
CA ARG A 312 9.67 18.33 -24.21
C ARG A 312 9.32 17.66 -22.89
N LYS A 313 9.28 16.32 -22.88
CA LYS A 313 9.11 15.54 -21.64
C LYS A 313 10.33 15.70 -20.75
N LYS A 314 10.12 16.15 -19.50
CA LYS A 314 11.14 16.26 -18.47
C LYS A 314 10.92 15.17 -17.40
N GLY A 315 12.01 14.51 -16.98
CA GLY A 315 12.00 13.48 -15.93
C GLY A 315 11.85 12.06 -16.46
N ASN A 316 11.95 11.10 -15.53
CA ASN A 316 12.02 9.64 -15.80
C ASN A 316 10.65 8.94 -15.70
N GLY A 317 9.54 9.67 -15.51
CA GLY A 317 8.22 9.09 -15.31
C GLY A 317 8.08 8.28 -14.01
N ALA A 318 8.69 8.73 -12.92
CA ALA A 318 8.57 8.08 -11.62
C ALA A 318 7.14 8.21 -11.06
N THR A 319 6.69 7.18 -10.34
CA THR A 319 5.35 7.14 -9.72
C THR A 319 5.23 7.96 -8.45
N GLY A 320 6.35 8.33 -7.83
CA GLY A 320 6.38 9.01 -6.53
C GLY A 320 6.08 8.08 -5.35
N HIS A 321 6.07 8.67 -4.14
CA HIS A 321 5.76 7.93 -2.92
C HIS A 321 4.25 7.92 -2.69
N GLY A 322 3.67 6.74 -2.55
CA GLY A 322 2.27 6.51 -2.21
C GLY A 322 2.13 5.71 -0.90
N ASN A 323 0.98 5.09 -0.73
CA ASN A 323 0.71 4.17 0.37
C ASN A 323 1.58 2.91 0.24
N ARG A 324 2.51 2.70 1.18
CA ARG A 324 3.48 1.60 1.12
C ARG A 324 2.85 0.22 1.23
N TYR A 325 1.78 0.09 2.02
CA TYR A 325 1.10 -1.18 2.24
C TYR A 325 0.33 -1.60 0.99
N LEU A 326 -0.42 -0.66 0.40
CA LEU A 326 -1.10 -0.90 -0.88
C LEU A 326 -0.11 -1.18 -2.02
N ALA A 327 0.99 -0.44 -2.09
CA ALA A 327 2.02 -0.65 -3.11
C ALA A 327 2.69 -2.02 -2.98
N ARG A 328 2.93 -2.48 -1.75
CA ARG A 328 3.48 -3.81 -1.47
C ARG A 328 2.54 -4.92 -1.91
N VAL A 329 1.29 -4.90 -1.44
CA VAL A 329 0.33 -5.97 -1.76
C VAL A 329 0.04 -6.05 -3.26
N LEU A 330 -0.10 -4.91 -3.95
CA LEU A 330 -0.27 -4.88 -5.41
C LEU A 330 0.98 -5.34 -6.16
N GLY A 331 2.17 -5.07 -5.61
CA GLY A 331 3.43 -5.55 -6.15
C GLY A 331 3.56 -7.07 -6.05
N GLU A 332 3.23 -7.64 -4.90
CA GLU A 332 3.20 -9.09 -4.66
C GLU A 332 2.14 -9.76 -5.53
N ALA A 333 0.93 -9.19 -5.63
CA ALA A 333 -0.13 -9.66 -6.50
C ALA A 333 0.27 -9.67 -7.98
N ALA A 334 0.93 -8.61 -8.46
CA ALA A 334 1.42 -8.54 -9.84
C ALA A 334 2.46 -9.61 -10.16
N VAL A 335 3.38 -9.90 -9.22
CA VAL A 335 4.39 -10.95 -9.38
C VAL A 335 3.75 -12.33 -9.33
N SER A 336 2.78 -12.55 -8.44
CA SER A 336 2.02 -13.81 -8.32
C SER A 336 1.20 -14.06 -9.59
N ALA A 337 0.45 -13.07 -10.07
CA ALA A 337 -0.28 -13.14 -11.34
C ALA A 337 0.64 -13.49 -12.52
N GLY A 338 1.89 -13.00 -12.53
CA GLY A 338 2.88 -13.31 -13.56
C GLY A 338 3.21 -14.81 -13.71
N LYS A 339 2.84 -15.64 -12.72
CA LYS A 339 3.00 -17.10 -12.73
C LYS A 339 1.76 -17.83 -13.21
N THR A 340 0.64 -17.14 -13.42
CA THR A 340 -0.63 -17.73 -13.86
C THR A 340 -0.80 -17.65 -15.37
N ASP A 341 -1.61 -18.54 -15.93
CA ASP A 341 -2.03 -18.50 -17.33
C ASP A 341 -3.30 -17.66 -17.46
N SER A 342 -3.15 -16.35 -17.35
CA SER A 342 -4.22 -15.36 -17.35
C SER A 342 -3.81 -14.12 -18.16
N PHE A 343 -4.78 -13.27 -18.52
CA PHE A 343 -4.52 -11.96 -19.16
C PHE A 343 -3.55 -11.11 -18.33
N VAL A 344 -3.77 -11.01 -17.02
CA VAL A 344 -2.93 -10.22 -16.11
C VAL A 344 -1.52 -10.81 -16.06
N GLY A 345 -1.40 -12.14 -16.05
CA GLY A 345 -0.13 -12.85 -16.07
C GLY A 345 0.65 -12.62 -17.36
N GLU A 346 -0.01 -12.74 -18.53
CA GLU A 346 0.66 -12.47 -19.81
C GLU A 346 1.06 -11.00 -19.94
N ARG A 347 0.21 -10.08 -19.48
CA ARG A 347 0.56 -8.65 -19.42
C ARG A 347 1.84 -8.42 -18.63
N TYR A 348 1.99 -9.08 -17.47
CA TYR A 348 3.21 -9.00 -16.66
C TYR A 348 4.42 -9.52 -17.44
N ARG A 349 4.34 -10.73 -18.01
CA ARG A 349 5.44 -11.37 -18.75
C ARG A 349 5.89 -10.52 -19.94
N ARG A 350 4.96 -9.98 -20.73
CA ARG A 350 5.24 -9.12 -21.89
C ARG A 350 5.96 -7.83 -21.49
N ILE A 351 5.50 -7.15 -20.45
CA ILE A 351 6.13 -5.91 -20.00
C ILE A 351 7.48 -6.21 -19.35
N ALA A 352 7.60 -7.28 -18.56
CA ALA A 352 8.85 -7.66 -17.90
C ALA A 352 9.96 -7.97 -18.91
N ARG A 353 9.65 -8.69 -19.99
CA ARG A 353 10.61 -8.97 -21.09
C ARG A 353 11.09 -7.71 -21.78
N ARG A 354 10.22 -6.71 -21.99
CA ARG A 354 10.55 -5.50 -22.77
C ARG A 354 11.10 -4.35 -21.94
N ARG A 355 10.69 -4.20 -20.69
CA ARG A 355 10.92 -3.01 -19.85
C ARG A 355 11.47 -3.32 -18.46
N GLY A 356 11.66 -4.61 -18.15
CA GLY A 356 12.13 -5.10 -16.86
C GLY A 356 11.02 -5.24 -15.80
N LYS A 357 11.30 -6.04 -14.76
CA LYS A 357 10.34 -6.45 -13.71
C LYS A 357 9.75 -5.25 -12.94
N LYS A 358 10.56 -4.25 -12.59
CA LYS A 358 10.07 -3.07 -11.82
C LYS A 358 8.97 -2.32 -12.56
N LYS A 359 9.11 -2.11 -13.88
CA LYS A 359 8.08 -1.44 -14.70
C LYS A 359 6.86 -2.33 -14.92
N ALA A 360 7.05 -3.66 -15.02
CA ALA A 360 5.95 -4.61 -15.12
C ALA A 360 5.08 -4.59 -13.86
N ILE A 361 5.69 -4.61 -12.66
CA ILE A 361 4.97 -4.54 -11.38
C ILE A 361 4.08 -3.29 -11.34
N VAL A 362 4.60 -2.12 -11.66
CA VAL A 362 3.81 -0.87 -11.62
C VAL A 362 2.68 -0.90 -12.65
N ALA A 363 2.95 -1.35 -13.88
CA ALA A 363 1.95 -1.36 -14.95
C ALA A 363 0.84 -2.37 -14.68
N VAL A 364 1.17 -3.55 -14.13
CA VAL A 364 0.18 -4.58 -13.75
C VAL A 364 -0.55 -4.16 -12.48
N GLY A 365 0.13 -3.63 -11.46
CA GLY A 365 -0.50 -3.08 -10.27
C GLY A 365 -1.53 -2.00 -10.60
N ARG A 366 -1.25 -1.14 -11.60
CA ARG A 366 -2.28 -0.22 -12.13
C ARG A 366 -3.47 -0.96 -12.76
N SER A 367 -3.23 -2.03 -13.52
CA SER A 367 -4.32 -2.80 -14.12
C SER A 367 -5.18 -3.47 -13.04
N LEU A 368 -4.54 -4.01 -12.01
CA LEU A 368 -5.22 -4.56 -10.84
C LEU A 368 -6.10 -3.50 -10.15
N LEU A 369 -5.58 -2.29 -9.93
CA LEU A 369 -6.36 -1.19 -9.34
C LEU A 369 -7.58 -0.81 -10.19
N VAL A 370 -7.46 -0.84 -11.52
CA VAL A 370 -8.61 -0.59 -12.41
C VAL A 370 -9.66 -1.69 -12.23
N ILE A 371 -9.25 -2.96 -12.21
CA ILE A 371 -10.16 -4.10 -12.00
C ILE A 371 -10.83 -3.98 -10.62
N ILE A 372 -10.04 -3.76 -9.56
CA ILE A 372 -10.52 -3.60 -8.19
C ILE A 372 -11.57 -2.47 -8.10
N TRP A 373 -11.29 -1.33 -8.74
CA TRP A 373 -12.23 -0.21 -8.73
C TRP A 373 -13.58 -0.60 -9.32
N HIS A 374 -13.60 -1.30 -10.48
CA HIS A 374 -14.84 -1.75 -11.12
C HIS A 374 -15.59 -2.77 -10.27
N LEU A 375 -14.89 -3.73 -9.66
CA LEU A 375 -15.50 -4.74 -8.80
C LEU A 375 -16.09 -4.14 -7.50
N LEU A 376 -15.46 -3.09 -6.96
CA LEU A 376 -15.97 -2.43 -5.75
C LEU A 376 -17.04 -1.38 -6.05
N GLN A 377 -17.03 -0.77 -7.25
CA GLN A 377 -18.05 0.19 -7.69
C GLN A 377 -19.41 -0.48 -7.94
N ASP A 378 -19.41 -1.69 -8.46
CA ASP A 378 -20.59 -2.47 -8.78
C ASP A 378 -20.61 -3.77 -7.95
N PRO A 379 -21.55 -3.91 -6.97
CA PRO A 379 -21.63 -5.10 -6.13
C PRO A 379 -21.91 -6.41 -6.89
N ASP A 380 -22.53 -6.33 -8.06
CA ASP A 380 -22.88 -7.50 -8.89
C ASP A 380 -21.77 -7.86 -9.89
N ALA A 381 -20.73 -7.04 -9.98
CA ALA A 381 -19.61 -7.29 -10.88
C ALA A 381 -18.72 -8.42 -10.37
N HIS A 382 -18.34 -9.32 -11.27
CA HIS A 382 -17.39 -10.41 -11.06
C HIS A 382 -16.23 -10.33 -12.04
N TYR A 383 -15.06 -10.82 -11.61
CA TYR A 383 -13.89 -10.86 -12.48
C TYR A 383 -14.09 -11.95 -13.56
N ARG A 384 -13.83 -11.58 -14.82
CA ARG A 384 -13.76 -12.52 -15.93
C ARG A 384 -12.41 -12.40 -16.62
N ASP A 385 -11.66 -13.48 -16.61
CA ASP A 385 -10.39 -13.50 -17.32
C ASP A 385 -10.63 -13.53 -18.85
N ILE A 386 -10.01 -12.59 -19.55
CA ILE A 386 -10.10 -12.52 -21.01
C ILE A 386 -9.02 -13.36 -21.72
N GLY A 387 -8.26 -14.14 -20.96
CA GLY A 387 -7.30 -15.13 -21.41
C GLY A 387 -5.89 -14.61 -21.67
N ALA A 388 -4.92 -15.51 -21.55
CA ALA A 388 -3.52 -15.21 -21.81
C ALA A 388 -3.22 -14.92 -23.28
N ASP A 389 -4.04 -15.45 -24.18
CA ASP A 389 -3.97 -15.29 -25.64
C ASP A 389 -4.55 -13.97 -26.16
N PHE A 390 -5.12 -13.14 -25.28
CA PHE A 390 -5.74 -11.85 -25.63
C PHE A 390 -4.86 -10.99 -26.55
N TYR A 391 -3.57 -10.88 -26.25
CA TYR A 391 -2.67 -10.08 -27.07
C TYR A 391 -2.39 -10.69 -28.44
N ASP A 392 -2.44 -12.01 -28.55
CA ASP A 392 -2.18 -12.74 -29.80
C ASP A 392 -3.43 -12.70 -30.70
N THR A 393 -4.62 -12.78 -30.10
CA THR A 393 -5.89 -12.68 -30.83
C THR A 393 -6.17 -11.25 -31.32
N HIS A 394 -5.79 -10.21 -30.55
CA HIS A 394 -6.05 -8.81 -30.88
C HIS A 394 -4.93 -8.13 -31.68
N LEU A 395 -3.83 -8.81 -31.97
CA LEU A 395 -2.84 -8.30 -32.91
C LEU A 395 -3.37 -8.34 -34.34
N SER A 396 -3.23 -7.23 -35.09
CA SER A 396 -3.55 -7.23 -36.51
C SER A 396 -2.71 -8.28 -37.25
N THR A 397 -3.28 -8.88 -38.29
CA THR A 397 -2.61 -9.89 -39.13
C THR A 397 -1.28 -9.37 -39.67
N GLY A 398 -1.19 -8.07 -40.03
CA GLY A 398 0.06 -7.44 -40.47
C GLY A 398 1.12 -7.40 -39.37
N THR A 399 0.73 -7.06 -38.13
CA THR A 399 1.65 -7.06 -36.98
C THR A 399 2.11 -8.48 -36.64
N LYS A 400 1.23 -9.49 -36.70
CA LYS A 400 1.61 -10.90 -36.50
C LYS A 400 2.63 -11.34 -37.54
N LYS A 401 2.37 -11.11 -38.83
CA LYS A 401 3.30 -11.41 -39.93
C LYS A 401 4.66 -10.77 -39.69
N HIS A 402 4.69 -9.47 -39.39
CA HIS A 402 5.95 -8.75 -39.15
C HIS A 402 6.73 -9.37 -37.95
N ASN A 403 6.07 -9.71 -36.86
CA ASN A 403 6.72 -10.30 -35.69
C ASN A 403 7.32 -11.68 -35.98
N TYR A 404 6.59 -12.55 -36.72
CA TYR A 404 7.10 -13.85 -37.13
C TYR A 404 8.30 -13.76 -38.08
N VAL A 405 8.20 -12.90 -39.08
CA VAL A 405 9.31 -12.66 -40.03
C VAL A 405 10.54 -12.18 -39.26
N ARG A 406 10.40 -11.19 -38.40
CA ARG A 406 11.50 -10.65 -37.59
C ARG A 406 12.10 -11.69 -36.64
N GLY A 407 11.26 -12.54 -36.05
CA GLY A 407 11.71 -13.65 -35.19
C GLY A 407 12.59 -14.62 -35.95
N LEU A 408 12.14 -15.08 -37.13
CA LEU A 408 12.89 -15.99 -38.00
C LEU A 408 14.18 -15.36 -38.54
N GLN A 409 14.14 -14.07 -38.94
CA GLN A 409 15.33 -13.34 -39.36
C GLN A 409 16.36 -13.22 -38.23
N GLY A 410 15.91 -13.04 -36.97
CA GLY A 410 16.79 -13.02 -35.80
C GLY A 410 17.50 -14.37 -35.53
N LEU A 411 16.93 -15.47 -36.03
CA LEU A 411 17.53 -16.80 -36.02
C LEU A 411 18.42 -17.08 -37.23
N GLY A 412 18.63 -16.09 -38.11
CA GLY A 412 19.52 -16.23 -39.29
C GLY A 412 18.83 -16.71 -40.56
N TYR A 413 17.49 -16.81 -40.59
CA TYR A 413 16.74 -17.24 -41.77
C TYR A 413 16.36 -16.07 -42.68
N LYS A 414 16.45 -16.26 -44.00
CA LYS A 414 15.83 -15.37 -44.98
C LYS A 414 14.37 -15.81 -45.14
N VAL A 415 13.43 -14.92 -44.80
CA VAL A 415 12.00 -15.26 -44.79
C VAL A 415 11.32 -14.62 -45.98
N THR A 416 10.64 -15.41 -46.80
CA THR A 416 9.76 -14.98 -47.88
C THR A 416 8.36 -15.46 -47.55
N LEU A 417 7.35 -14.62 -47.62
CA LEU A 417 5.94 -14.96 -47.35
C LEU A 417 5.17 -14.97 -48.67
N GLU A 418 4.58 -16.11 -48.97
CA GLU A 418 3.67 -16.28 -50.10
C GLU A 418 2.26 -16.53 -49.59
N PRO A 419 1.22 -15.82 -50.07
CA PRO A 419 -0.15 -16.11 -49.72
C PRO A 419 -0.53 -17.51 -50.19
N VAL A 420 -1.12 -18.29 -49.30
CA VAL A 420 -1.80 -19.52 -49.71
C VAL A 420 -3.15 -19.11 -50.35
N ALA A 421 -3.40 -19.58 -51.54
CA ALA A 421 -4.61 -19.31 -52.29
C ALA A 421 -5.89 -19.79 -51.58
#